data_23f812e8502db937430e5fbdbb50e9bc
#
_entry.id   23f812e8502db937430e5fbdbb50e9bc
#
_cell.length_a   1.000
_cell.length_b   1.000
_cell.length_c   1.000
_cell.angle_alpha   90.00
_cell.angle_beta   90.00
_cell.angle_gamma   90.00
#
_symmetry.space_group_name_H-M   'P 1'
#
loop_
_entity.id
_entity.type
_entity.pdbx_description
1 polymer ?
#
loop_
_entity_poly.entity_id
_entity_poly.type
_entity_poly.pdbx_seq_one_letter_code
_entity_poly.pdbx_strand_id
1 'polypeptide(L)'
;MPSTDSPIPRFHLAVPVDDLAAARRFYGEVLGLEQGRSAETWVDWNLHGHQFVTHLAPGRTQRIHNPVDGHDVPVPHFGLILTIPEFHELADRLRGAGTAFVIEPYVRFEGEVGEQWTMFLLDPAGNALEFKAFADDSQVFAT
;
A
#
# COMPACT_ATOMS: atom_id res chain seq x y z
N MET A 1 0.97 -21.70 16.46
CA MET A 1 0.24 -20.46 16.20
C MET A 1 0.53 -19.46 17.30
N PRO A 2 0.89 -18.23 16.99
CA PRO A 2 1.04 -17.23 18.03
C PRO A 2 -0.30 -16.97 18.73
N SER A 3 -0.26 -16.62 20.01
CA SER A 3 -1.47 -16.26 20.75
C SER A 3 -1.97 -14.89 20.23
N THR A 4 -3.26 -14.61 20.43
CA THR A 4 -3.85 -13.33 20.08
C THR A 4 -3.26 -12.16 20.87
N ASP A 5 -2.58 -12.47 21.98
CA ASP A 5 -1.95 -11.48 22.84
C ASP A 5 -0.49 -11.19 22.48
N SER A 6 0.08 -11.94 21.51
CA SER A 6 1.45 -11.73 21.06
C SER A 6 1.53 -10.58 20.06
N PRO A 7 2.56 -9.72 20.15
CA PRO A 7 2.75 -8.68 19.12
C PRO A 7 2.89 -9.33 17.74
N ILE A 8 2.29 -8.71 16.75
CA ILE A 8 2.45 -9.15 15.36
C ILE A 8 3.91 -8.92 14.96
N PRO A 9 4.62 -9.94 14.44
CA PRO A 9 5.97 -9.74 13.93
C PRO A 9 5.99 -8.68 12.84
N ARG A 10 7.09 -7.90 12.78
CA ARG A 10 7.24 -6.91 11.73
C ARG A 10 7.48 -7.59 10.39
N PHE A 11 6.65 -7.22 9.43
CA PHE A 11 6.82 -7.63 8.05
C PHE A 11 7.94 -6.80 7.42
N HIS A 12 8.70 -7.42 6.54
CA HIS A 12 9.77 -6.76 5.78
C HIS A 12 9.53 -6.96 4.28
N LEU A 13 9.57 -5.87 3.53
CA LEU A 13 9.41 -5.89 2.08
C LEU A 13 10.40 -4.92 1.44
N ALA A 14 11.08 -5.36 0.40
CA ALA A 14 11.93 -4.49 -0.43
C ALA A 14 11.38 -4.46 -1.84
N VAL A 15 11.32 -3.28 -2.45
CA VAL A 15 10.86 -3.09 -3.83
C VAL A 15 11.90 -2.29 -4.63
N PRO A 16 11.98 -2.52 -5.96
CA PRO A 16 12.87 -1.74 -6.81
C PRO A 16 12.25 -0.38 -7.13
N VAL A 17 13.07 0.66 -7.19
CA VAL A 17 12.69 2.00 -7.67
C VAL A 17 13.73 2.52 -8.63
N ASP A 18 13.34 3.44 -9.51
CA ASP A 18 14.21 4.02 -10.54
C ASP A 18 14.96 5.24 -10.05
N ASP A 19 14.40 5.95 -9.06
CA ASP A 19 14.84 7.27 -8.63
C ASP A 19 14.51 7.41 -7.15
N LEU A 20 15.54 7.44 -6.30
CA LEU A 20 15.35 7.56 -4.85
C LEU A 20 14.78 8.91 -4.44
N ALA A 21 15.08 9.99 -5.17
CA ALA A 21 14.50 11.29 -4.86
C ALA A 21 12.98 11.30 -5.10
N ALA A 22 12.54 10.70 -6.20
CA ALA A 22 11.10 10.54 -6.49
C ALA A 22 10.44 9.62 -5.47
N ALA A 23 11.10 8.54 -5.08
CA ALA A 23 10.59 7.63 -4.03
C ALA A 23 10.45 8.34 -2.69
N ARG A 24 11.42 9.18 -2.30
CA ARG A 24 11.34 9.98 -1.07
C ARG A 24 10.15 10.95 -1.09
N ARG A 25 9.90 11.61 -2.21
CA ARG A 25 8.74 12.49 -2.33
C ARG A 25 7.43 11.71 -2.18
N PHE A 26 7.34 10.57 -2.83
CA PHE A 26 6.13 9.74 -2.79
C PHE A 26 5.92 9.12 -1.41
N TYR A 27 6.87 8.35 -0.91
CA TYR A 27 6.70 7.63 0.36
C TYR A 27 6.79 8.55 1.56
N GLY A 28 7.70 9.52 1.54
CA GLY A 28 7.91 10.43 2.67
C GLY A 28 6.94 11.59 2.71
N GLU A 29 6.69 12.25 1.58
CA GLU A 29 5.84 13.45 1.55
C GLU A 29 4.39 13.14 1.22
N VAL A 30 4.12 12.35 0.18
CA VAL A 30 2.75 12.05 -0.25
C VAL A 30 2.09 11.05 0.70
N LEU A 31 2.72 9.90 0.96
CA LEU A 31 2.19 8.91 1.90
C LEU A 31 2.46 9.28 3.36
N GLY A 32 3.45 10.12 3.63
CA GLY A 32 3.75 10.58 4.98
C GLY A 32 4.46 9.55 5.85
N LEU A 33 5.19 8.61 5.26
CA LEU A 33 5.94 7.62 6.03
C LEU A 33 7.20 8.24 6.64
N GLU A 34 7.54 7.77 7.84
CA GLU A 34 8.79 8.16 8.48
C GLU A 34 9.94 7.40 7.82
N GLN A 35 10.99 8.14 7.44
CA GLN A 35 12.20 7.55 6.90
C GLN A 35 13.08 7.03 8.02
N GLY A 36 13.58 5.80 7.86
CA GLY A 36 14.60 5.24 8.74
C GLY A 36 16.00 5.47 8.19
N ARG A 37 16.83 4.42 8.19
CA ARG A 37 18.19 4.52 7.65
C ARG A 37 18.17 4.57 6.13
N SER A 38 19.25 5.08 5.56
CA SER A 38 19.43 5.12 4.11
C SER A 38 20.90 5.03 3.73
N ALA A 39 21.15 4.67 2.46
CA ALA A 39 22.43 4.73 1.82
C ALA A 39 22.24 5.31 0.41
N GLU A 40 23.28 5.31 -0.41
CA GLU A 40 23.17 5.87 -1.76
C GLU A 40 22.21 5.10 -2.66
N THR A 41 21.95 3.82 -2.36
CA THR A 41 21.14 2.94 -3.22
C THR A 41 19.87 2.42 -2.56
N TRP A 42 19.56 2.82 -1.33
CA TRP A 42 18.35 2.36 -0.67
C TRP A 42 17.89 3.30 0.43
N VAL A 43 16.60 3.21 0.77
CA VAL A 43 15.97 3.96 1.86
C VAL A 43 15.01 3.02 2.60
N ASP A 44 15.14 2.98 3.94
CA ASP A 44 14.20 2.30 4.83
C ASP A 44 13.04 3.22 5.19
N TRP A 45 11.86 2.63 5.29
CA TRP A 45 10.62 3.34 5.66
C TRP A 45 9.90 2.60 6.77
N ASN A 46 9.30 3.37 7.67
CA ASN A 46 8.37 2.84 8.65
C ASN A 46 6.96 2.79 8.04
N LEU A 47 6.52 1.60 7.65
CA LEU A 47 5.18 1.38 7.10
C LEU A 47 4.27 0.85 8.21
N HIS A 48 3.72 1.74 9.01
CA HIS A 48 2.87 1.41 10.17
C HIS A 48 3.50 0.35 11.08
N GLY A 49 4.78 0.50 11.38
CA GLY A 49 5.54 -0.42 12.23
C GLY A 49 6.21 -1.56 11.49
N HIS A 50 5.98 -1.72 10.20
CA HIS A 50 6.67 -2.70 9.36
C HIS A 50 7.84 -2.05 8.63
N GLN A 51 8.86 -2.84 8.30
CA GLN A 51 10.02 -2.36 7.57
C GLN A 51 9.79 -2.48 6.06
N PHE A 52 9.74 -1.35 5.38
CA PHE A 52 9.64 -1.27 3.94
C PHE A 52 10.89 -0.62 3.38
N VAL A 53 11.45 -1.13 2.29
CA VAL A 53 12.69 -0.62 1.72
C VAL A 53 12.52 -0.36 0.23
N THR A 54 12.95 0.82 -0.21
CA THR A 54 13.06 1.13 -1.64
C THR A 54 14.53 1.00 -2.04
N HIS A 55 14.81 0.10 -2.99
CA HIS A 55 16.15 -0.12 -3.54
C HIS A 55 16.27 0.47 -4.93
N LEU A 56 17.34 1.20 -5.19
CA LEU A 56 17.63 1.72 -6.53
C LEU A 56 18.01 0.56 -7.47
N ALA A 57 17.07 0.17 -8.32
CA ALA A 57 17.23 -0.92 -9.29
C ALA A 57 16.45 -0.56 -10.57
N PRO A 58 16.97 0.35 -11.40
CA PRO A 58 16.26 0.88 -12.56
C PRO A 58 15.88 -0.21 -13.57
N GLY A 59 14.71 -0.06 -14.18
CA GLY A 59 14.24 -0.94 -15.25
C GLY A 59 13.75 -2.31 -14.81
N ARG A 60 13.55 -2.54 -13.51
CA ARG A 60 13.18 -3.85 -12.98
C ARG A 60 11.70 -4.03 -12.68
N THR A 61 10.92 -2.97 -12.72
CA THR A 61 9.50 -3.05 -12.38
C THR A 61 8.71 -3.64 -13.55
N GLN A 62 8.02 -4.77 -13.30
CA GLN A 62 7.11 -5.40 -14.24
C GLN A 62 5.70 -5.42 -13.66
N ARG A 63 4.71 -5.27 -14.54
CA ARG A 63 3.31 -5.31 -14.13
C ARG A 63 2.60 -6.48 -14.80
N ILE A 64 2.07 -7.37 -13.96
CA ILE A 64 1.18 -8.46 -14.35
C ILE A 64 -0.18 -8.11 -13.78
N HIS A 65 -1.25 -8.42 -14.48
CA HIS A 65 -2.61 -8.03 -14.09
C HIS A 65 -3.49 -9.25 -13.90
N ASN A 66 -4.48 -9.11 -13.02
CA ASN A 66 -5.50 -10.11 -12.75
C ASN A 66 -6.86 -9.44 -12.69
N PRO A 67 -7.87 -9.87 -13.45
CA PRO A 67 -9.19 -9.24 -13.39
C PRO A 67 -9.90 -9.58 -12.08
N VAL A 68 -10.37 -8.54 -11.38
CA VAL A 68 -11.14 -8.65 -10.14
C VAL A 68 -12.23 -7.59 -10.17
N ASP A 69 -13.49 -7.98 -9.98
CA ASP A 69 -14.66 -7.08 -9.95
C ASP A 69 -14.74 -6.16 -11.19
N GLY A 70 -14.35 -6.65 -12.35
CA GLY A 70 -14.32 -5.85 -13.59
C GLY A 70 -13.13 -4.89 -13.69
N HIS A 71 -12.21 -4.90 -12.73
CA HIS A 71 -10.98 -4.11 -12.75
C HIS A 71 -9.81 -4.98 -13.13
N ASP A 72 -8.84 -4.39 -13.84
CA ASP A 72 -7.59 -5.04 -14.18
C ASP A 72 -6.56 -4.74 -13.08
N VAL A 73 -6.46 -5.66 -12.11
CA VAL A 73 -5.68 -5.47 -10.89
C VAL A 73 -4.20 -5.78 -11.15
N PRO A 74 -3.28 -4.83 -10.88
CA PRO A 74 -1.86 -5.10 -11.03
C PRO A 74 -1.37 -6.10 -9.97
N VAL A 75 -0.44 -6.99 -10.36
CA VAL A 75 0.17 -8.00 -9.50
C VAL A 75 1.67 -8.05 -9.81
N PRO A 76 2.61 -8.02 -8.84
CA PRO A 76 2.31 -7.91 -7.40
C PRO A 76 1.81 -6.52 -7.00
N HIS A 77 1.16 -6.47 -5.86
CA HIS A 77 0.85 -5.23 -5.17
C HIS A 77 1.01 -5.43 -3.67
N PHE A 78 1.15 -4.33 -2.94
CA PHE A 78 1.27 -4.37 -1.49
C PHE A 78 0.62 -3.13 -0.89
N GLY A 79 0.38 -3.18 0.40
CA GLY A 79 -0.21 -2.05 1.11
C GLY A 79 -0.61 -2.43 2.51
N LEU A 80 -1.61 -1.74 3.01
CA LEU A 80 -2.07 -1.88 4.39
C LEU A 80 -3.58 -2.05 4.43
N ILE A 81 -4.03 -2.77 5.45
CA ILE A 81 -5.44 -2.77 5.86
C ILE A 81 -5.55 -1.73 6.97
N LEU A 82 -6.25 -0.65 6.67
CA LEU A 82 -6.40 0.51 7.55
C LEU A 82 -7.77 0.46 8.24
N THR A 83 -7.96 1.33 9.23
CA THR A 83 -9.32 1.62 9.71
C THR A 83 -10.06 2.45 8.66
N ILE A 84 -11.39 2.48 8.71
CA ILE A 84 -12.20 3.29 7.79
C ILE A 84 -11.79 4.77 7.82
N PRO A 85 -11.65 5.42 9.00
CA PRO A 85 -11.20 6.81 9.05
C PRO A 85 -9.81 7.03 8.43
N GLU A 86 -8.86 6.13 8.72
CA GLU A 86 -7.50 6.21 8.14
C GLU A 86 -7.52 6.07 6.62
N PHE A 87 -8.36 5.17 6.10
CA PHE A 87 -8.51 4.97 4.66
C PHE A 87 -8.98 6.25 3.96
N HIS A 88 -10.05 6.87 4.48
CA HIS A 88 -10.59 8.09 3.88
C HIS A 88 -9.63 9.27 4.02
N GLU A 89 -8.94 9.39 5.14
CA GLU A 89 -7.92 10.41 5.35
C GLU A 89 -6.78 10.26 4.33
N LEU A 90 -6.31 9.03 4.11
CA LEU A 90 -5.28 8.75 3.12
C LEU A 90 -5.78 9.03 1.70
N ALA A 91 -6.99 8.62 1.36
CA ALA A 91 -7.57 8.90 0.05
C ALA A 91 -7.65 10.40 -0.24
N ASP A 92 -8.07 11.20 0.75
CA ASP A 92 -8.12 12.65 0.62
C ASP A 92 -6.73 13.25 0.46
N ARG A 93 -5.77 12.77 1.20
CA ARG A 93 -4.36 13.19 1.10
C ARG A 93 -3.78 12.90 -0.28
N LEU A 94 -4.06 11.72 -0.83
CA LEU A 94 -3.63 11.32 -2.15
C LEU A 94 -4.27 12.19 -3.24
N ARG A 95 -5.56 12.46 -3.14
CA ARG A 95 -6.25 13.37 -4.07
C ARG A 95 -5.67 14.78 -4.00
N GLY A 96 -5.39 15.27 -2.80
CA GLY A 96 -4.78 16.58 -2.60
C GLY A 96 -3.38 16.70 -3.19
N ALA A 97 -2.64 15.59 -3.27
CA ALA A 97 -1.32 15.52 -3.88
C ALA A 97 -1.38 15.33 -5.42
N GLY A 98 -2.57 15.24 -6.00
CA GLY A 98 -2.74 15.01 -7.43
C GLY A 98 -2.45 13.60 -7.89
N THR A 99 -2.51 12.61 -6.97
CA THR A 99 -2.26 11.21 -7.29
C THR A 99 -3.30 10.68 -8.27
N ALA A 100 -2.84 10.05 -9.35
CA ALA A 100 -3.71 9.33 -10.27
C ALA A 100 -3.94 7.91 -9.74
N PHE A 101 -5.19 7.55 -9.46
CA PHE A 101 -5.52 6.20 -9.03
C PHE A 101 -5.57 5.25 -10.23
N VAL A 102 -5.03 4.04 -10.04
CA VAL A 102 -5.28 2.93 -10.98
C VAL A 102 -6.72 2.47 -10.83
N ILE A 103 -7.18 2.35 -9.58
CA ILE A 103 -8.56 2.05 -9.23
C ILE A 103 -8.96 3.05 -8.14
N GLU A 104 -9.96 3.89 -8.45
CA GLU A 104 -10.49 4.87 -7.49
C GLU A 104 -11.07 4.16 -6.26
N PRO A 105 -11.06 4.82 -5.09
CA PRO A 105 -11.67 4.23 -3.89
C PRO A 105 -13.11 3.78 -4.14
N TYR A 106 -13.41 2.52 -3.83
CA TYR A 106 -14.77 1.98 -3.93
C TYR A 106 -15.00 0.87 -2.91
N VAL A 107 -16.27 0.51 -2.71
CA VAL A 107 -16.70 -0.52 -1.75
C VAL A 107 -16.90 -1.84 -2.49
N ARG A 108 -16.31 -2.91 -1.93
CA ARG A 108 -16.54 -4.30 -2.37
C ARG A 108 -17.43 -5.01 -1.35
N PHE A 109 -18.23 -5.93 -1.82
CA PHE A 109 -19.13 -6.76 -0.98
C PHE A 109 -20.04 -5.93 -0.09
N GLU A 110 -20.55 -4.82 -0.62
CA GLU A 110 -21.42 -3.91 0.14
C GLU A 110 -22.64 -4.65 0.69
N GLY A 111 -22.85 -4.54 2.02
CA GLY A 111 -23.93 -5.21 2.71
C GLY A 111 -23.69 -6.70 2.97
N GLU A 112 -22.52 -7.23 2.61
CA GLU A 112 -22.18 -8.64 2.76
C GLU A 112 -21.03 -8.83 3.76
N VAL A 113 -20.77 -10.10 4.12
CA VAL A 113 -19.57 -10.44 4.92
C VAL A 113 -18.32 -10.05 4.13
N GLY A 114 -17.39 -9.38 4.81
CA GLY A 114 -16.15 -8.94 4.18
C GLY A 114 -16.28 -7.61 3.45
N GLU A 115 -17.37 -6.84 3.68
CA GLU A 115 -17.49 -5.49 3.12
C GLU A 115 -16.22 -4.69 3.39
N GLN A 116 -15.65 -4.11 2.35
CA GLN A 116 -14.38 -3.39 2.44
C GLN A 116 -14.28 -2.28 1.40
N TRP A 117 -13.60 -1.20 1.80
CA TRP A 117 -13.11 -0.20 0.87
C TRP A 117 -11.76 -0.62 0.31
N THR A 118 -11.48 -0.27 -0.93
CA THR A 118 -10.18 -0.48 -1.55
C THR A 118 -9.83 0.64 -2.53
N MET A 119 -8.54 0.85 -2.75
CA MET A 119 -8.01 1.74 -3.78
C MET A 119 -6.64 1.24 -4.22
N PHE A 120 -6.31 1.47 -5.50
CA PHE A 120 -5.01 1.11 -6.08
C PHE A 120 -4.33 2.32 -6.68
N LEU A 121 -3.04 2.43 -6.48
CA LEU A 121 -2.21 3.48 -7.07
C LEU A 121 -0.81 2.94 -7.36
N LEU A 122 -0.05 3.70 -8.13
CA LEU A 122 1.34 3.34 -8.44
C LEU A 122 2.28 4.33 -7.78
N ASP A 123 3.44 3.85 -7.33
CA ASP A 123 4.53 4.73 -6.99
C ASP A 123 5.20 5.28 -8.27
N PRO A 124 6.15 6.23 -8.18
CA PRO A 124 6.80 6.79 -9.38
C PRO A 124 7.53 5.77 -10.25
N ALA A 125 7.98 4.66 -9.67
CA ALA A 125 8.66 3.58 -10.41
C ALA A 125 7.69 2.58 -11.05
N GLY A 126 6.39 2.66 -10.72
CA GLY A 126 5.37 1.75 -11.20
C GLY A 126 5.08 0.57 -10.28
N ASN A 127 5.60 0.56 -9.05
CA ASN A 127 5.18 -0.43 -8.05
C ASN A 127 3.72 -0.15 -7.67
N ALA A 128 2.92 -1.21 -7.58
CA ALA A 128 1.50 -1.08 -7.28
C ALA A 128 1.24 -1.19 -5.78
N LEU A 129 0.40 -0.29 -5.27
CA LEU A 129 -0.04 -0.31 -3.88
C LEU A 129 -1.55 -0.46 -3.83
N GLU A 130 -2.01 -1.23 -2.85
CA GLU A 130 -3.42 -1.32 -2.48
C GLU A 130 -3.60 -0.95 -1.02
N PHE A 131 -4.55 -0.07 -0.73
CA PHE A 131 -4.99 0.18 0.64
C PHE A 131 -6.43 -0.26 0.78
N LYS A 132 -6.73 -0.90 1.90
CA LYS A 132 -8.06 -1.44 2.21
C LYS A 132 -8.51 -0.98 3.58
N ALA A 133 -9.82 -1.02 3.79
CA ALA A 133 -10.40 -0.88 5.12
C ALA A 133 -11.68 -1.70 5.17
N PHE A 134 -11.76 -2.63 6.12
CA PHE A 134 -12.94 -3.45 6.32
C PHE A 134 -13.96 -2.70 7.16
N ALA A 135 -15.25 -2.86 6.84
CA ALA A 135 -16.31 -2.33 7.67
C ALA A 135 -16.28 -2.96 9.08
N ASP A 136 -15.84 -4.21 9.14
CA ASP A 136 -15.63 -4.96 10.38
C ASP A 136 -14.29 -5.69 10.29
N ASP A 137 -13.29 -5.23 11.06
CA ASP A 137 -11.93 -5.80 11.06
C ASP A 137 -11.90 -7.29 11.41
N SER A 138 -12.88 -7.79 12.16
CA SER A 138 -12.97 -9.22 12.45
C SER A 138 -13.21 -10.08 11.21
N GLN A 139 -13.62 -9.46 10.09
CA GLN A 139 -13.92 -10.15 8.84
C GLN A 139 -12.76 -10.19 7.83
N VAL A 140 -11.57 -9.73 8.20
CA VAL A 140 -10.40 -9.75 7.31
C VAL A 140 -10.11 -11.15 6.77
N PHE A 141 -10.31 -12.16 7.59
CA PHE A 141 -10.12 -13.58 7.23
C PHE A 141 -11.43 -14.36 7.14
N ALA A 142 -12.55 -13.68 7.01
CA ALA A 142 -13.84 -14.35 6.88
C ALA A 142 -13.95 -15.12 5.55
N THR A 143 -14.60 -16.27 5.60
CA THR A 143 -14.81 -17.14 4.44
C THR A 143 -16.25 -17.07 3.93
#